data_4b7b9bed0348e46cc573f9d558004e0e
#
_entry.id   4b7b9bed0348e46cc573f9d558004e0e
#
_cell.length_a   1.000
_cell.length_b   1.000
_cell.length_c   1.000
_cell.angle_alpha   90.00
_cell.angle_beta   90.00
_cell.angle_gamma   90.00
#
_symmetry.space_group_name_H-M   'P 1'
#
loop_
_entity.id
_entity.type
_entity.pdbx_description
1 polymer ?
#
loop_
_entity_poly.entity_id
_entity_poly.type
_entity_poly.pdbx_seq_one_letter_code
_entity_poly.pdbx_strand_id
1 'polypeptide(L)'
;MSPTSTVKGHCILSHGFESGPDATKVTALAEAAERLGWSHERPDYTGFDARRDISTLGDVEARQAHLLALAIAAAKRGPLVLAGSSLGAYIAGRVSLEVPTAGLFLMAPALRMGRLPDLDAAEVPTSILHGWDDELIPAQAVVDWAH
;
A
#
# COMPACT_ATOMS: atom_id res chain seq x y z
N MET A 1 23.92 25.84 -4.75
CA MET A 1 22.72 25.14 -4.95
C MET A 1 22.92 23.73 -4.58
N SER A 2 22.21 23.35 -3.66
CA SER A 2 22.15 21.97 -3.44
C SER A 2 21.84 21.34 -4.76
N PRO A 3 22.67 20.46 -5.23
CA PRO A 3 22.21 19.59 -6.23
C PRO A 3 20.91 19.08 -5.69
N THR A 4 19.90 19.41 -6.34
CA THR A 4 18.70 18.71 -6.17
C THR A 4 19.09 17.30 -5.87
N SER A 5 18.93 16.96 -4.64
CA SER A 5 19.02 15.59 -4.26
C SER A 5 18.21 14.83 -5.28
N THR A 6 18.88 14.12 -6.13
CA THR A 6 18.25 13.17 -7.00
C THR A 6 17.57 12.15 -6.13
N VAL A 7 16.28 12.26 -5.99
CA VAL A 7 15.51 11.21 -5.38
C VAL A 7 15.57 9.99 -6.27
N LYS A 8 15.80 8.85 -5.67
CA LYS A 8 15.90 7.57 -6.40
C LYS A 8 14.56 7.13 -6.96
N GLY A 9 13.47 7.55 -6.35
CA GLY A 9 12.13 7.21 -6.74
C GLY A 9 11.14 7.71 -5.70
N HIS A 10 9.89 7.27 -5.80
CA HIS A 10 8.82 7.70 -4.92
C HIS A 10 8.08 6.51 -4.31
N CYS A 11 7.78 6.61 -3.02
CA CYS A 11 6.98 5.63 -2.30
C CYS A 11 5.64 6.21 -1.93
N ILE A 12 4.56 5.48 -2.18
CA ILE A 12 3.24 5.82 -1.65
C ILE A 12 2.90 4.79 -0.58
N LEU A 13 2.62 5.28 0.63
CA LEU A 13 2.49 4.47 1.84
C LEU A 13 1.04 4.52 2.31
N SER A 14 0.33 3.40 2.22
CA SER A 14 -1.11 3.33 2.48
C SER A 14 -1.41 2.68 3.83
N HIS A 15 -2.11 3.41 4.69
CA HIS A 15 -2.46 2.94 6.04
C HIS A 15 -3.62 1.95 6.03
N GLY A 16 -3.79 1.24 7.16
CA GLY A 16 -4.87 0.28 7.34
C GLY A 16 -6.22 0.93 7.64
N PHE A 17 -7.27 0.09 7.71
CA PHE A 17 -8.62 0.54 8.04
C PHE A 17 -8.69 1.06 9.48
N GLU A 18 -9.42 2.15 9.68
CA GLU A 18 -9.53 2.84 10.97
C GLU A 18 -8.19 3.31 11.55
N SER A 19 -7.18 3.36 10.72
CA SER A 19 -5.87 3.93 11.03
C SER A 19 -5.78 5.30 10.35
N GLY A 20 -4.59 5.84 10.18
CA GLY A 20 -4.40 7.12 9.52
C GLY A 20 -2.98 7.27 9.00
N PRO A 21 -2.69 8.37 8.32
CA PRO A 21 -1.36 8.60 7.73
C PRO A 21 -0.25 8.75 8.79
N ASP A 22 -0.60 8.96 10.05
CA ASP A 22 0.36 9.08 11.15
C ASP A 22 0.54 7.77 11.94
N ALA A 23 -0.04 6.66 11.45
CA ALA A 23 0.10 5.37 12.09
C ALA A 23 1.57 4.92 12.12
N THR A 24 1.92 4.14 13.12
CA THR A 24 3.32 3.74 13.39
C THR A 24 3.98 3.07 12.19
N LYS A 25 3.29 2.16 11.53
CA LYS A 25 3.88 1.39 10.42
C LYS A 25 4.19 2.25 9.21
N VAL A 26 3.26 3.08 8.77
CA VAL A 26 3.50 3.94 7.59
C VAL A 26 4.48 5.06 7.92
N THR A 27 4.50 5.55 9.15
CA THR A 27 5.49 6.53 9.59
C THR A 27 6.90 5.93 9.58
N ALA A 28 7.05 4.71 10.07
CA ALA A 28 8.33 4.00 10.04
C ALA A 28 8.83 3.78 8.61
N LEU A 29 7.94 3.42 7.71
CA LEU A 29 8.28 3.27 6.29
C LEU A 29 8.69 4.60 5.66
N ALA A 30 8.02 5.69 6.02
CA ALA A 30 8.38 7.02 5.52
C ALA A 30 9.81 7.40 5.95
N GLU A 31 10.15 7.14 7.20
CA GLU A 31 11.51 7.39 7.70
C GLU A 31 12.55 6.54 6.98
N ALA A 32 12.23 5.27 6.73
CA ALA A 32 13.12 4.39 5.98
C ALA A 32 13.31 4.87 4.55
N ALA A 33 12.25 5.30 3.89
CA ALA A 33 12.32 5.84 2.53
C ALA A 33 13.25 7.06 2.48
N GLU A 34 13.11 7.98 3.43
CA GLU A 34 13.99 9.15 3.52
C GLU A 34 15.46 8.76 3.65
N ARG A 35 15.75 7.80 4.54
CA ARG A 35 17.14 7.34 4.73
C ARG A 35 17.73 6.74 3.47
N LEU A 36 16.90 6.15 2.62
CA LEU A 36 17.34 5.51 1.38
C LEU A 36 17.35 6.48 0.19
N GLY A 37 16.99 7.73 0.38
CA GLY A 37 16.99 8.73 -0.68
C GLY A 37 15.76 8.68 -1.57
N TRP A 38 14.64 8.15 -1.08
CA TRP A 38 13.36 8.12 -1.77
C TRP A 38 12.43 9.21 -1.26
N SER A 39 11.68 9.83 -2.14
CA SER A 39 10.56 10.65 -1.73
C SER A 39 9.39 9.75 -1.32
N HIS A 40 8.46 10.28 -0.56
CA HIS A 40 7.32 9.49 -0.10
C HIS A 40 6.11 10.37 0.16
N GLU A 41 4.94 9.73 0.18
CA GLU A 41 3.71 10.36 0.64
C GLU A 41 2.85 9.33 1.37
N ARG A 42 2.05 9.82 2.28
CA ARG A 42 1.15 9.01 3.10
C ARG A 42 -0.27 9.54 2.91
N PRO A 43 -1.01 9.05 1.89
CA PRO A 43 -2.37 9.51 1.66
C PRO A 43 -3.26 9.24 2.88
N ASP A 44 -4.20 10.12 3.12
CA ASP A 44 -5.18 9.97 4.19
C ASP A 44 -6.47 9.40 3.61
N TYR A 45 -6.80 8.17 3.99
CA TYR A 45 -8.01 7.49 3.53
C TYR A 45 -9.13 7.49 4.58
N THR A 46 -8.95 8.21 5.68
CA THR A 46 -9.92 8.15 6.79
C THR A 46 -11.33 8.58 6.38
N GLY A 47 -11.45 9.52 5.43
CA GLY A 47 -12.75 9.93 4.91
C GLY A 47 -13.47 8.81 4.16
N PHE A 48 -12.74 8.02 3.38
CA PHE A 48 -13.31 6.86 2.69
C PHE A 48 -13.65 5.75 3.67
N ASP A 49 -12.79 5.54 4.66
CA ASP A 49 -12.99 4.49 5.68
C ASP A 49 -14.23 4.76 6.53
N ALA A 50 -14.63 6.02 6.68
CA ALA A 50 -15.82 6.39 7.43
C ALA A 50 -17.12 6.06 6.69
N ARG A 51 -17.07 5.85 5.38
CA ARG A 51 -18.21 5.44 4.59
C ARG A 51 -18.48 3.97 4.81
N ARG A 52 -19.70 3.61 5.18
CA ARG A 52 -20.06 2.23 5.50
C ARG A 52 -20.72 1.56 4.31
N ASP A 53 -20.20 0.37 3.95
CA ASP A 53 -20.85 -0.54 3.02
C ASP A 53 -21.07 -1.86 3.75
N ILE A 54 -22.15 -2.54 3.43
CA ILE A 54 -22.49 -3.82 4.04
C ILE A 54 -21.44 -4.90 3.73
N SER A 55 -20.82 -4.82 2.57
CA SER A 55 -19.93 -5.88 2.07
C SER A 55 -18.45 -5.61 2.28
N THR A 56 -18.05 -4.38 2.63
CA THR A 56 -16.65 -4.00 2.74
C THR A 56 -16.39 -3.11 3.95
N LEU A 57 -15.12 -2.93 4.26
CA LEU A 57 -14.67 -2.00 5.28
C LEU A 57 -14.50 -0.62 4.66
N GLY A 58 -15.48 0.26 4.88
CA GLY A 58 -15.47 1.59 4.29
C GLY A 58 -15.64 1.54 2.77
N ASP A 59 -15.19 2.57 2.10
CA ASP A 59 -15.26 2.68 0.63
C ASP A 59 -13.92 2.27 0.02
N VAL A 60 -13.70 0.98 -0.12
CA VAL A 60 -12.45 0.43 -0.64
C VAL A 60 -12.21 0.84 -2.10
N GLU A 61 -13.27 0.88 -2.90
CA GLU A 61 -13.14 1.28 -4.31
C GLU A 61 -12.68 2.73 -4.44
N ALA A 62 -13.21 3.63 -3.62
CA ALA A 62 -12.78 5.02 -3.61
C ALA A 62 -11.33 5.16 -3.12
N ARG A 63 -10.95 4.40 -2.10
CA ARG A 63 -9.57 4.31 -1.62
C ARG A 63 -8.63 3.90 -2.75
N GLN A 64 -9.00 2.85 -3.46
CA GLN A 64 -8.19 2.33 -4.56
C GLN A 64 -8.09 3.33 -5.72
N ALA A 65 -9.18 3.99 -6.06
CA ALA A 65 -9.18 5.01 -7.11
C ALA A 65 -8.29 6.20 -6.73
N HIS A 66 -8.31 6.61 -5.46
CA HIS A 66 -7.45 7.69 -4.99
C HIS A 66 -5.96 7.32 -5.09
N LEU A 67 -5.61 6.12 -4.65
CA LEU A 67 -4.23 5.63 -4.76
C LEU A 67 -3.82 5.51 -6.23
N LEU A 68 -4.71 5.01 -7.09
CA LEU A 68 -4.41 4.87 -8.52
C LEU A 68 -4.05 6.22 -9.14
N ALA A 69 -4.80 7.27 -8.84
CA ALA A 69 -4.51 8.60 -9.36
C ALA A 69 -3.13 9.11 -8.93
N LEU A 70 -2.78 8.93 -7.65
CA LEU A 70 -1.48 9.31 -7.12
C LEU A 70 -0.36 8.48 -7.77
N ALA A 71 -0.59 7.18 -7.95
CA ALA A 71 0.38 6.28 -8.53
C ALA A 71 0.67 6.58 -10.00
N ILE A 72 -0.37 6.90 -10.77
CA ILE A 72 -0.22 7.30 -12.17
C ILE A 72 0.67 8.53 -12.26
N ALA A 73 0.41 9.54 -11.45
CA ALA A 73 1.20 10.78 -11.43
C ALA A 73 2.65 10.51 -11.02
N ALA A 74 2.86 9.70 -9.99
CA ALA A 74 4.20 9.39 -9.49
C ALA A 74 5.01 8.58 -10.50
N ALA A 75 4.39 7.60 -11.16
CA ALA A 75 5.07 6.74 -12.13
C ALA A 75 5.62 7.51 -13.33
N LYS A 76 5.03 8.64 -13.65
CA LYS A 76 5.52 9.52 -14.73
C LYS A 76 6.82 10.21 -14.37
N ARG A 77 7.16 10.31 -13.08
CA ARG A 77 8.33 11.03 -12.61
C ARG A 77 9.52 10.12 -12.32
N GLY A 78 9.33 8.81 -12.25
CA GLY A 78 10.39 7.88 -11.97
C GLY A 78 9.89 6.58 -11.33
N PRO A 79 10.81 5.76 -10.80
CA PRO A 79 10.45 4.50 -10.18
C PRO A 79 9.46 4.70 -9.02
N LEU A 80 8.47 3.83 -8.96
CA LEU A 80 7.40 3.88 -7.96
C LEU A 80 7.42 2.60 -7.11
N VAL A 81 7.40 2.78 -5.80
CA VAL A 81 7.18 1.69 -4.85
C VAL A 81 5.83 1.95 -4.16
N LEU A 82 4.99 0.93 -4.12
CA LEU A 82 3.74 0.96 -3.38
C LEU A 82 3.90 0.11 -2.13
N ALA A 83 3.55 0.66 -1.00
CA ALA A 83 3.61 -0.03 0.27
C ALA A 83 2.32 0.18 1.03
N GLY A 84 1.97 -0.75 1.89
CA GLY A 84 0.77 -0.60 2.69
C GLY A 84 0.65 -1.61 3.80
N SER A 85 -0.26 -1.32 4.70
CA SER A 85 -0.58 -2.16 5.84
C SER A 85 -2.04 -2.59 5.79
N SER A 86 -2.30 -3.88 5.92
CA SER A 86 -3.64 -4.47 5.95
C SER A 86 -4.47 -4.07 4.72
N LEU A 87 -5.54 -3.29 4.88
CA LEU A 87 -6.32 -2.77 3.75
C LEU A 87 -5.46 -1.93 2.81
N GLY A 88 -4.52 -1.16 3.35
CA GLY A 88 -3.56 -0.41 2.53
C GLY A 88 -2.70 -1.31 1.66
N ALA A 89 -2.30 -2.48 2.16
CA ALA A 89 -1.57 -3.47 1.37
C ALA A 89 -2.45 -4.06 0.26
N TYR A 90 -3.72 -4.32 0.55
CA TYR A 90 -4.67 -4.81 -0.45
C TYR A 90 -4.76 -3.84 -1.64
N ILE A 91 -5.01 -2.56 -1.38
CA ILE A 91 -5.14 -1.59 -2.47
C ILE A 91 -3.80 -1.36 -3.19
N ALA A 92 -2.68 -1.39 -2.47
CA ALA A 92 -1.36 -1.26 -3.09
C ALA A 92 -1.11 -2.39 -4.11
N GLY A 93 -1.39 -3.63 -3.74
CA GLY A 93 -1.27 -4.76 -4.65
C GLY A 93 -2.18 -4.60 -5.86
N ARG A 94 -3.43 -4.28 -5.65
CA ARG A 94 -4.41 -4.11 -6.74
C ARG A 94 -4.00 -3.00 -7.71
N VAL A 95 -3.55 -1.87 -7.19
CA VAL A 95 -3.12 -0.73 -8.03
C VAL A 95 -1.85 -1.07 -8.82
N SER A 96 -0.97 -1.90 -8.26
CA SER A 96 0.25 -2.29 -8.98
C SER A 96 -0.03 -3.02 -10.30
N LEU A 97 -1.21 -3.60 -10.46
CA LEU A 97 -1.61 -4.25 -11.71
C LEU A 97 -1.90 -3.24 -12.82
N GLU A 98 -2.17 -1.99 -12.47
CA GLU A 98 -2.62 -0.97 -13.42
C GLU A 98 -1.58 0.12 -13.69
N VAL A 99 -0.50 0.17 -12.93
CA VAL A 99 0.53 1.22 -13.03
C VAL A 99 1.91 0.57 -12.98
N PRO A 100 2.86 1.01 -13.82
CA PRO A 100 4.23 0.52 -13.72
C PRO A 100 4.76 0.73 -12.31
N THR A 101 5.12 -0.36 -11.64
CA THR A 101 5.54 -0.36 -10.24
C THR A 101 6.91 -1.05 -10.14
N ALA A 102 7.86 -0.40 -9.51
CA ALA A 102 9.22 -0.95 -9.36
C ALA A 102 9.32 -1.97 -8.22
N GLY A 103 8.45 -1.86 -7.22
CA GLY A 103 8.46 -2.79 -6.11
C GLY A 103 7.25 -2.61 -5.20
N LEU A 104 7.02 -3.61 -4.37
CA LEU A 104 5.92 -3.64 -3.39
C LEU A 104 6.44 -3.99 -2.01
N PHE A 105 5.86 -3.36 -0.99
CA PHE A 105 6.10 -3.72 0.40
C PHE A 105 4.74 -3.87 1.08
N LEU A 106 4.37 -5.10 1.42
CA LEU A 106 3.05 -5.43 1.95
C LEU A 106 3.17 -5.92 3.40
N MET A 107 2.52 -5.21 4.31
CA MET A 107 2.52 -5.57 5.73
C MET A 107 1.14 -6.09 6.11
N ALA A 108 1.08 -7.30 6.66
CA ALA A 108 -0.16 -7.93 7.08
C ALA A 108 -1.30 -7.75 6.05
N PRO A 109 -1.07 -8.13 4.78
CA PRO A 109 -2.01 -7.80 3.71
C PRO A 109 -3.38 -8.44 3.93
N ALA A 110 -4.43 -7.64 3.71
CA ALA A 110 -5.77 -8.18 3.60
C ALA A 110 -5.88 -8.90 2.25
N LEU A 111 -6.24 -10.18 2.27
CA LEU A 111 -6.27 -11.00 1.07
C LEU A 111 -7.63 -10.96 0.37
N ARG A 112 -8.68 -10.73 1.13
CA ARG A 112 -10.06 -10.69 0.64
C ARG A 112 -10.82 -9.52 1.24
N MET A 113 -11.63 -8.88 0.42
CA MET A 113 -12.41 -7.71 0.82
C MET A 113 -13.85 -7.85 0.34
N GLY A 114 -14.62 -8.73 1.01
CA GLY A 114 -16.03 -8.90 0.70
C GLY A 114 -16.29 -9.35 -0.74
N ARG A 115 -17.03 -8.55 -1.49
CA ARG A 115 -17.38 -8.83 -2.90
C ARG A 115 -16.31 -8.38 -3.88
N LEU A 116 -15.30 -7.66 -3.41
CA LEU A 116 -14.23 -7.19 -4.28
C LEU A 116 -13.31 -8.35 -4.67
N PRO A 117 -12.57 -8.20 -5.78
CA PRO A 117 -11.61 -9.22 -6.17
C PRO A 117 -10.61 -9.50 -5.05
N ASP A 118 -10.17 -10.75 -4.92
CA ASP A 118 -9.11 -11.10 -3.99
C ASP A 118 -7.84 -10.31 -4.31
N LEU A 119 -6.97 -10.17 -3.31
CA LEU A 119 -5.69 -9.51 -3.50
C LEU A 119 -4.92 -10.17 -4.64
N ASP A 120 -4.46 -9.35 -5.55
CA ASP A 120 -3.52 -9.73 -6.59
C ASP A 120 -2.54 -8.58 -6.75
N ALA A 121 -1.39 -8.85 -7.33
CA ALA A 121 -0.32 -7.87 -7.45
C ALA A 121 0.52 -8.12 -8.68
N ALA A 122 1.19 -7.09 -9.17
CA ALA A 122 2.12 -7.21 -10.27
C ALA A 122 3.29 -8.13 -9.91
N GLU A 123 3.85 -8.78 -10.91
CA GLU A 123 5.06 -9.62 -10.75
C GLU A 123 6.30 -8.73 -10.70
N VAL A 124 6.52 -8.09 -9.56
CA VAL A 124 7.66 -7.20 -9.30
C VAL A 124 8.30 -7.62 -7.97
N PRO A 125 9.54 -7.19 -7.69
CA PRO A 125 10.13 -7.47 -6.39
C PRO A 125 9.18 -7.05 -5.26
N THR A 126 8.83 -8.00 -4.40
CA THR A 126 7.83 -7.80 -3.36
C THR A 126 8.35 -8.34 -2.04
N SER A 127 8.28 -7.51 -1.01
CA SER A 127 8.54 -7.93 0.37
C SER A 127 7.23 -7.98 1.15
N ILE A 128 7.03 -9.06 1.88
CA ILE A 128 5.84 -9.24 2.70
C ILE A 128 6.27 -9.42 4.15
N LEU A 129 5.70 -8.61 5.02
CA LEU A 129 5.89 -8.71 6.46
C LEU A 129 4.54 -9.06 7.10
N HIS A 130 4.49 -10.16 7.83
CA HIS A 130 3.26 -10.63 8.44
C HIS A 130 3.54 -11.30 9.78
N GLY A 131 2.76 -10.94 10.81
CA GLY A 131 2.88 -11.58 12.12
C GLY A 131 2.37 -13.02 12.05
N TRP A 132 3.16 -13.98 12.55
CA TRP A 132 2.77 -15.39 12.52
C TRP A 132 1.49 -15.66 13.33
N ASP A 133 1.28 -14.88 14.40
CA ASP A 133 0.12 -15.02 15.29
C ASP A 133 -1.01 -14.04 14.95
N ASP A 134 -1.06 -13.54 13.72
CA ASP A 134 -2.14 -12.63 13.31
C ASP A 134 -3.48 -13.36 13.32
N GLU A 135 -4.41 -12.87 14.15
CA GLU A 135 -5.73 -13.50 14.33
C GLU A 135 -6.71 -13.15 13.21
N LEU A 136 -6.53 -11.99 12.56
CA LEU A 136 -7.43 -11.53 11.49
C LEU A 136 -7.07 -12.13 10.15
N ILE A 137 -5.77 -12.27 9.87
CA ILE A 137 -5.26 -12.78 8.60
C ILE A 137 -4.26 -13.89 8.93
N PRO A 138 -4.65 -15.17 8.77
CA PRO A 138 -3.76 -16.28 9.08
C PRO A 138 -2.46 -16.21 8.28
N ALA A 139 -1.33 -16.36 8.95
CA ALA A 139 -0.01 -16.30 8.31
C ALA A 139 0.12 -17.34 7.19
N GLN A 140 -0.45 -18.54 7.38
CA GLN A 140 -0.40 -19.57 6.36
C GLN A 140 -1.13 -19.15 5.07
N ALA A 141 -2.24 -18.42 5.18
CA ALA A 141 -2.94 -17.90 4.02
C ALA A 141 -2.06 -16.91 3.23
N VAL A 142 -1.27 -16.09 3.93
CA VAL A 142 -0.34 -15.16 3.29
C VAL A 142 0.80 -15.91 2.61
N VAL A 143 1.34 -16.95 3.24
CA VAL A 143 2.38 -17.80 2.64
C VAL A 143 1.84 -18.45 1.36
N ASP A 144 0.65 -19.02 1.41
CA ASP A 144 0.02 -19.67 0.25
C ASP A 144 -0.22 -18.67 -0.88
N TRP A 145 -0.68 -17.47 -0.55
CA TRP A 145 -0.90 -16.42 -1.54
C TRP A 145 0.41 -15.99 -2.23
N ALA A 146 1.51 -15.90 -1.46
CA ALA A 146 2.81 -15.45 -1.99
C ALA A 146 3.46 -16.46 -2.95
N HIS A 147 3.07 -17.71 -2.88
CA HIS A 147 3.54 -18.77 -3.75
C HIS A 147 2.51 -19.11 -4.81
#